data_fd6fd6c81edf9f610a51353bb4749f91
#
_entry.id   fd6fd6c81edf9f610a51353bb4749f91
#
_cell.length_a   1.000
_cell.length_b   1.000
_cell.length_c   1.000
_cell.angle_alpha   90.00
_cell.angle_beta   90.00
_cell.angle_gamma   90.00
#
_symmetry.space_group_name_H-M   'P 1'
#
loop_
_entity.id
_entity.type
_entity.pdbx_description
1 polymer ?
#
loop_
_entity_poly.entity_id
_entity_poly.type
_entity_poly.pdbx_seq_one_letter_code
_entity_poly.pdbx_strand_id
1 'polypeptide(L)'
;MIKSYLSKIFAAIVRKKIDRWAKNPVATQQKVFEQLIAQAKDTAFGRDHHFDEIKNYDDFVARVPIRDYEALRPYIERVVEGEPNVLWKGKPLYFAKTSGTTSGAKYIPITKASMPFHIQAARDAILCYIHETKKAAFVEGKMIFLQGSPILGEKNGIKTGRLSGIVAHYVPAYLQRNRMPSYKTNCIEDWETKVEAIVTETFSENMTLISGIPSWVLMYFERLYTRSGLKVGQLFPNFNLFIYGGVNYEPYRQKFEHLIGRKVDSIELYPASEGFFAYQDSQTEKGMLLLLNAGIFYEFVEADTFFSQQPKRVPLQEVQLGVNYALIISTNAGLWGYNIGDTVQFTSIAPYRIVVTGRIKHFISAFGEHVIAKEVEEAMQQALEATGAGITEFTVAPQVNPTEGQLPYHEWFVEFEQKPADMQRFAQVIDEALQKQNMYYYDLIQGKVLQPLKITEVPAGGFASYMKSLGKLGGQNKIQRLANDRSVADKLKLF
;
A
#
# COMPACT_ATOMS: atom_id res chain seq x y z
N MET A 1 32.17 -1.57 -7.64
CA MET A 1 32.33 -2.87 -8.35
C MET A 1 32.20 -4.07 -7.39
N ILE A 2 32.87 -4.10 -6.24
CA ILE A 2 32.83 -5.25 -5.31
C ILE A 2 31.44 -5.46 -4.72
N LYS A 3 30.76 -4.40 -4.25
CA LYS A 3 29.41 -4.50 -3.67
C LYS A 3 28.42 -5.05 -4.71
N SER A 4 28.47 -4.56 -5.93
CA SER A 4 27.63 -5.03 -7.03
C SER A 4 27.83 -6.52 -7.34
N TYR A 5 29.08 -7.00 -7.36
CA TYR A 5 29.39 -8.40 -7.56
C TYR A 5 28.86 -9.29 -6.42
N LEU A 6 29.15 -8.91 -5.17
CA LEU A 6 28.67 -9.64 -3.98
C LEU A 6 27.13 -9.65 -3.92
N SER A 7 26.48 -8.56 -4.29
CA SER A 7 25.02 -8.48 -4.34
C SER A 7 24.41 -9.48 -5.33
N LYS A 8 25.04 -9.73 -6.47
CA LYS A 8 24.57 -10.72 -7.45
C LYS A 8 24.67 -12.16 -6.92
N ILE A 9 25.76 -12.49 -6.21
CA ILE A 9 25.91 -13.82 -5.57
C ILE A 9 24.83 -13.98 -4.48
N PHE A 10 24.67 -12.97 -3.64
CA PHE A 10 23.68 -13.00 -2.56
C PHE A 10 22.25 -13.08 -3.11
N ALA A 11 21.95 -12.37 -4.19
CA ALA A 11 20.68 -12.44 -4.89
C ALA A 11 20.34 -13.86 -5.39
N ALA A 12 21.32 -14.58 -5.94
CA ALA A 12 21.12 -15.96 -6.38
C ALA A 12 20.83 -16.92 -5.19
N ILE A 13 21.48 -16.72 -4.05
CA ILE A 13 21.24 -17.51 -2.83
C ILE A 13 19.82 -17.24 -2.28
N VAL A 14 19.43 -15.97 -2.21
CA VAL A 14 18.12 -15.58 -1.70
C VAL A 14 17.02 -16.07 -2.64
N ARG A 15 17.19 -15.92 -3.96
CA ARG A 15 16.20 -16.42 -4.94
C ARG A 15 15.95 -17.92 -4.77
N LYS A 16 16.98 -18.75 -4.58
CA LYS A 16 16.81 -20.19 -4.30
C LYS A 16 15.99 -20.47 -3.03
N LYS A 17 16.12 -19.62 -1.99
CA LYS A 17 15.32 -19.74 -0.76
C LYS A 17 13.85 -19.38 -1.02
N ILE A 18 13.62 -18.32 -1.79
CA ILE A 18 12.28 -17.89 -2.20
C ILE A 18 11.60 -18.97 -3.03
N ASP A 19 12.27 -19.49 -4.06
CA ASP A 19 11.74 -20.53 -4.94
C ASP A 19 11.33 -21.79 -4.17
N ARG A 20 12.03 -22.13 -3.08
CA ARG A 20 11.73 -23.32 -2.27
C ARG A 20 10.35 -23.24 -1.60
N TRP A 21 10.03 -22.12 -0.97
CA TRP A 21 8.73 -21.95 -0.33
C TRP A 21 7.62 -21.59 -1.35
N ALA A 22 7.96 -20.84 -2.40
CA ALA A 22 7.00 -20.46 -3.44
C ALA A 22 6.52 -21.67 -4.28
N LYS A 23 7.36 -22.70 -4.43
CA LYS A 23 6.98 -23.98 -5.09
C LYS A 23 6.13 -24.91 -4.24
N ASN A 24 6.05 -24.65 -2.92
CA ASN A 24 5.28 -25.46 -1.98
C ASN A 24 4.36 -24.56 -1.14
N PRO A 25 3.46 -23.81 -1.77
CA PRO A 25 2.73 -22.73 -1.12
C PRO A 25 1.81 -23.21 0.00
N VAL A 26 1.02 -24.27 -0.25
CA VAL A 26 0.05 -24.81 0.72
C VAL A 26 0.78 -25.38 1.93
N ALA A 27 1.81 -26.19 1.73
CA ALA A 27 2.61 -26.74 2.83
C ALA A 27 3.33 -25.64 3.63
N THR A 28 3.75 -24.55 2.96
CA THR A 28 4.36 -23.39 3.63
C THR A 28 3.33 -22.69 4.52
N GLN A 29 2.12 -22.45 4.02
CA GLN A 29 1.05 -21.81 4.80
C GLN A 29 0.55 -22.71 5.94
N GLN A 30 0.45 -24.02 5.71
CA GLN A 30 0.11 -24.98 6.76
C GLN A 30 1.11 -24.93 7.92
N LYS A 31 2.41 -24.93 7.60
CA LYS A 31 3.46 -24.82 8.62
C LYS A 31 3.39 -23.49 9.39
N VAL A 32 3.12 -22.38 8.70
CA VAL A 32 2.94 -21.08 9.36
C VAL A 32 1.73 -21.11 10.28
N PHE A 33 0.60 -21.65 9.82
CA PHE A 33 -0.62 -21.82 10.63
C PHE A 33 -0.34 -22.58 11.92
N GLU A 34 0.24 -23.78 11.82
CA GLU A 34 0.58 -24.61 12.97
C GLU A 34 1.51 -23.92 13.96
N GLN A 35 2.53 -23.19 13.45
CA GLN A 35 3.46 -22.42 14.28
C GLN A 35 2.75 -21.28 15.02
N LEU A 36 1.84 -20.57 14.36
CA LEU A 36 1.07 -19.48 14.97
C LEU A 36 0.20 -19.99 16.12
N ILE A 37 -0.58 -21.06 15.90
CA ILE A 37 -1.44 -21.65 16.91
C ILE A 37 -0.60 -22.16 18.10
N ALA A 38 0.46 -22.94 17.84
CA ALA A 38 1.31 -23.51 18.87
C ALA A 38 1.98 -22.43 19.76
N GLN A 39 2.37 -21.29 19.18
CA GLN A 39 3.04 -20.23 19.92
C GLN A 39 2.08 -19.33 20.70
N ALA A 40 0.81 -19.24 20.27
CA ALA A 40 -0.16 -18.37 20.89
C ALA A 40 -1.15 -19.08 21.82
N LYS A 41 -1.14 -20.40 21.93
CA LYS A 41 -2.12 -21.18 22.73
C LYS A 41 -2.22 -20.73 24.20
N ASP A 42 -1.11 -20.32 24.79
CA ASP A 42 -1.04 -19.88 26.19
C ASP A 42 -1.26 -18.37 26.38
N THR A 43 -1.54 -17.62 25.30
CA THR A 43 -1.91 -16.19 25.39
C THR A 43 -3.35 -16.04 25.90
N ALA A 44 -3.72 -14.84 26.34
CA ALA A 44 -5.11 -14.58 26.71
C ALA A 44 -6.07 -14.86 25.54
N PHE A 45 -5.73 -14.35 24.32
CA PHE A 45 -6.53 -14.60 23.13
C PHE A 45 -6.60 -16.10 22.80
N GLY A 46 -5.48 -16.82 22.88
CA GLY A 46 -5.44 -18.27 22.59
C GLY A 46 -6.31 -19.08 23.55
N ARG A 47 -6.31 -18.74 24.84
CA ARG A 47 -7.20 -19.40 25.83
C ARG A 47 -8.67 -19.07 25.59
N ASP A 48 -8.99 -17.81 25.35
CA ASP A 48 -10.38 -17.37 25.10
C ASP A 48 -10.97 -17.98 23.83
N HIS A 49 -10.13 -18.43 22.88
CA HIS A 49 -10.51 -19.04 21.63
C HIS A 49 -10.12 -20.53 21.53
N HIS A 50 -9.78 -21.16 22.65
CA HIS A 50 -9.47 -22.59 22.75
C HIS A 50 -8.43 -23.08 21.71
N PHE A 51 -7.30 -22.38 21.60
CA PHE A 51 -6.25 -22.73 20.63
C PHE A 51 -5.62 -24.10 20.87
N ASP A 52 -5.70 -24.64 22.08
CA ASP A 52 -5.30 -25.99 22.43
C ASP A 52 -6.17 -27.07 21.78
N GLU A 53 -7.38 -26.75 21.39
CA GLU A 53 -8.33 -27.65 20.70
C GLU A 53 -8.30 -27.52 19.18
N ILE A 54 -7.59 -26.53 18.61
CA ILE A 54 -7.52 -26.31 17.16
C ILE A 54 -6.55 -27.33 16.54
N LYS A 55 -7.08 -28.23 15.72
CA LYS A 55 -6.33 -29.30 15.03
C LYS A 55 -6.19 -29.03 13.53
N ASN A 56 -7.13 -28.29 12.95
CA ASN A 56 -7.22 -28.03 11.53
C ASN A 56 -7.80 -26.63 11.25
N TYR A 57 -7.93 -26.29 9.99
CA TYR A 57 -8.45 -24.99 9.54
C TYR A 57 -9.93 -24.78 9.92
N ASP A 58 -10.75 -25.81 9.85
CA ASP A 58 -12.17 -25.70 10.18
C ASP A 58 -12.39 -25.42 11.66
N ASP A 59 -11.60 -26.06 12.55
CA ASP A 59 -11.60 -25.74 13.98
C ASP A 59 -11.23 -24.27 14.24
N PHE A 60 -10.26 -23.74 13.47
CA PHE A 60 -9.84 -22.35 13.56
C PHE A 60 -10.95 -21.38 13.13
N VAL A 61 -11.57 -21.64 11.99
CA VAL A 61 -12.68 -20.82 11.47
C VAL A 61 -13.86 -20.77 12.46
N ALA A 62 -14.17 -21.91 13.07
CA ALA A 62 -15.26 -22.01 14.05
C ALA A 62 -15.00 -21.22 15.34
N ARG A 63 -13.73 -21.06 15.76
CA ARG A 63 -13.36 -20.43 17.01
C ARG A 63 -12.89 -18.97 16.88
N VAL A 64 -12.31 -18.61 15.74
CA VAL A 64 -11.72 -17.29 15.50
C VAL A 64 -12.51 -16.52 14.46
N PRO A 65 -13.47 -15.66 14.86
CA PRO A 65 -14.23 -14.86 13.91
C PRO A 65 -13.37 -13.79 13.23
N ILE A 66 -13.80 -13.34 12.05
CA ILE A 66 -13.20 -12.19 11.38
C ILE A 66 -13.41 -10.94 12.24
N ARG A 67 -12.35 -10.16 12.43
CA ARG A 67 -12.37 -8.92 13.21
C ARG A 67 -11.67 -7.80 12.47
N ASP A 68 -12.17 -6.60 12.61
CA ASP A 68 -11.42 -5.38 12.33
C ASP A 68 -10.68 -4.89 13.60
N TYR A 69 -10.06 -3.71 13.51
CA TYR A 69 -9.34 -3.14 14.66
C TYR A 69 -10.24 -2.87 15.86
N GLU A 70 -11.46 -2.38 15.63
CA GLU A 70 -12.40 -2.05 16.70
C GLU A 70 -12.84 -3.30 17.47
N ALA A 71 -13.12 -4.37 16.76
CA ALA A 71 -13.49 -5.66 17.37
C ALA A 71 -12.30 -6.34 18.09
N LEU A 72 -11.05 -6.05 17.69
CA LEU A 72 -9.85 -6.56 18.38
C LEU A 72 -9.35 -5.60 19.48
N ARG A 73 -9.89 -4.39 19.55
CA ARG A 73 -9.47 -3.33 20.48
C ARG A 73 -9.40 -3.77 21.94
N PRO A 74 -10.35 -4.53 22.52
CA PRO A 74 -10.26 -4.92 23.93
C PRO A 74 -8.95 -5.65 24.28
N TYR A 75 -8.45 -6.48 23.38
CA TYR A 75 -7.16 -7.14 23.55
C TYR A 75 -5.99 -6.18 23.30
N ILE A 76 -6.10 -5.33 22.28
CA ILE A 76 -5.03 -4.37 21.95
C ILE A 76 -4.81 -3.38 23.09
N GLU A 77 -5.87 -2.90 23.74
CA GLU A 77 -5.78 -1.99 24.88
C GLU A 77 -5.02 -2.62 26.05
N ARG A 78 -5.26 -3.89 26.38
CA ARG A 78 -4.49 -4.63 27.39
C ARG A 78 -3.00 -4.68 27.04
N VAL A 79 -2.67 -4.95 25.74
CA VAL A 79 -1.28 -4.93 25.27
C VAL A 79 -0.70 -3.51 25.41
N VAL A 80 -1.46 -2.47 25.08
CA VAL A 80 -1.04 -1.07 25.18
C VAL A 80 -0.83 -0.66 26.63
N GLU A 81 -1.59 -1.20 27.58
CA GLU A 81 -1.42 -1.02 29.03
C GLU A 81 -0.19 -1.78 29.57
N GLY A 82 0.46 -2.56 28.71
CA GLY A 82 1.70 -3.25 29.04
C GLY A 82 1.51 -4.67 29.56
N GLU A 83 0.31 -5.25 29.46
CA GLU A 83 0.06 -6.65 29.82
C GLU A 83 0.79 -7.61 28.84
N PRO A 84 1.59 -8.56 29.33
CA PRO A 84 2.26 -9.54 28.47
C PRO A 84 1.32 -10.70 28.09
N ASN A 85 1.64 -11.42 27.02
CA ASN A 85 0.96 -12.65 26.62
C ASN A 85 -0.55 -12.47 26.37
N VAL A 86 -0.97 -11.31 25.86
CA VAL A 86 -2.38 -11.07 25.50
C VAL A 86 -2.69 -11.62 24.13
N LEU A 87 -2.14 -11.03 23.08
CA LEU A 87 -2.33 -11.41 21.67
C LEU A 87 -1.21 -12.30 21.13
N TRP A 88 -0.02 -12.13 21.67
CA TRP A 88 1.19 -12.88 21.32
C TRP A 88 2.06 -13.05 22.55
N LYS A 89 3.01 -13.98 22.49
CA LYS A 89 3.93 -14.28 23.58
C LYS A 89 4.83 -13.08 23.92
N GLY A 90 4.85 -12.68 25.16
CA GLY A 90 5.60 -11.54 25.69
C GLY A 90 4.92 -10.20 25.42
N LYS A 91 5.72 -9.14 25.42
CA LYS A 91 5.28 -7.78 25.03
C LYS A 91 5.80 -7.47 23.62
N PRO A 92 5.09 -6.64 22.82
CA PRO A 92 5.62 -6.18 21.54
C PRO A 92 6.86 -5.30 21.75
N LEU A 93 7.74 -5.26 20.74
CA LEU A 93 8.89 -4.36 20.71
C LEU A 93 8.46 -2.92 20.45
N TYR A 94 7.45 -2.76 19.60
CA TYR A 94 6.93 -1.48 19.14
C TYR A 94 5.43 -1.56 18.94
N PHE A 95 4.79 -0.37 18.97
CA PHE A 95 3.53 -0.16 18.33
C PHE A 95 3.72 0.68 17.05
N ALA A 96 3.34 0.15 15.92
CA ALA A 96 3.18 0.97 14.72
C ALA A 96 1.90 1.79 14.85
N LYS A 97 2.07 3.12 14.89
CA LYS A 97 0.97 4.07 14.98
C LYS A 97 0.46 4.40 13.58
N THR A 98 -0.81 4.12 13.29
CA THR A 98 -1.43 4.46 12.01
C THR A 98 -2.59 5.44 12.22
N SER A 99 -2.88 6.24 11.17
CA SER A 99 -4.06 7.09 11.12
C SER A 99 -5.26 6.28 10.59
N GLY A 100 -6.45 6.54 11.10
CA GLY A 100 -7.66 6.08 10.42
C GLY A 100 -8.58 5.15 11.21
N THR A 101 -9.12 5.66 12.31
CA THR A 101 -10.41 5.23 12.85
C THR A 101 -11.21 6.43 13.29
N THR A 102 -12.51 6.26 13.43
CA THR A 102 -13.41 7.21 14.10
C THR A 102 -13.00 7.52 15.54
N SER A 103 -12.14 6.71 16.13
CA SER A 103 -11.74 6.71 17.54
C SER A 103 -10.27 7.07 17.80
N GLY A 104 -9.51 7.56 16.79
CA GLY A 104 -8.14 8.02 16.97
C GLY A 104 -7.07 7.12 16.34
N ALA A 105 -5.84 7.12 16.90
CA ALA A 105 -4.73 6.36 16.35
C ALA A 105 -4.85 4.86 16.69
N LYS A 106 -4.62 4.00 15.68
CA LYS A 106 -4.43 2.56 15.88
C LYS A 106 -3.01 2.27 16.38
N TYR A 107 -2.89 1.32 17.28
CA TYR A 107 -1.63 0.77 17.78
C TYR A 107 -1.48 -0.67 17.31
N ILE A 108 -0.75 -0.89 16.24
CA ILE A 108 -0.53 -2.23 15.70
C ILE A 108 0.74 -2.80 16.34
N PRO A 109 0.66 -3.97 17.02
CA PRO A 109 1.81 -4.56 17.68
C PRO A 109 2.86 -5.01 16.66
N ILE A 110 4.13 -4.73 16.95
CA ILE A 110 5.28 -5.31 16.25
C ILE A 110 6.09 -6.10 17.26
N THR A 111 6.11 -7.41 17.10
CA THR A 111 6.79 -8.33 18.03
C THR A 111 8.23 -8.61 17.60
N LYS A 112 9.00 -9.26 18.48
CA LYS A 112 10.31 -9.79 18.12
C LYS A 112 10.23 -10.81 16.98
N ALA A 113 9.11 -11.52 16.85
CA ALA A 113 8.89 -12.52 15.82
C ALA A 113 8.54 -11.89 14.46
N SER A 114 7.78 -10.77 14.44
CA SER A 114 7.34 -10.12 13.19
C SER A 114 8.36 -9.13 12.62
N MET A 115 9.13 -8.44 13.47
CA MET A 115 10.05 -7.38 13.06
C MET A 115 11.04 -7.78 11.95
N PRO A 116 11.68 -8.98 11.97
CA PRO A 116 12.60 -9.37 10.91
C PRO A 116 11.97 -9.38 9.50
N PHE A 117 10.71 -9.75 9.38
CA PHE A 117 10.04 -9.87 8.09
C PHE A 117 9.79 -8.52 7.41
N HIS A 118 9.55 -7.45 8.18
CA HIS A 118 9.42 -6.10 7.64
C HIS A 118 10.69 -5.62 6.91
N ILE A 119 11.86 -6.09 7.35
CA ILE A 119 13.14 -5.70 6.78
C ILE A 119 13.57 -6.65 5.66
N GLN A 120 13.40 -7.96 5.90
CA GLN A 120 13.82 -8.97 4.94
C GLN A 120 13.05 -8.88 3.63
N ALA A 121 11.74 -8.60 3.69
CA ALA A 121 10.92 -8.51 2.51
C ALA A 121 11.37 -7.40 1.53
N ALA A 122 11.64 -6.19 2.05
CA ALA A 122 12.15 -5.09 1.24
C ALA A 122 13.54 -5.40 0.62
N ARG A 123 14.42 -6.05 1.41
CA ARG A 123 15.72 -6.54 0.92
C ARG A 123 15.54 -7.58 -0.17
N ASP A 124 14.67 -8.55 0.04
CA ASP A 124 14.48 -9.69 -0.86
C ASP A 124 13.86 -9.23 -2.19
N ALA A 125 12.99 -8.21 -2.18
CA ALA A 125 12.49 -7.56 -3.39
C ALA A 125 13.63 -7.01 -4.27
N ILE A 126 14.56 -6.26 -3.66
CA ILE A 126 15.75 -5.72 -4.34
C ILE A 126 16.63 -6.87 -4.87
N LEU A 127 16.81 -7.93 -4.09
CA LEU A 127 17.64 -9.08 -4.51
C LEU A 127 16.98 -9.89 -5.63
N CYS A 128 15.65 -10.02 -5.65
CA CYS A 128 14.93 -10.60 -6.79
C CYS A 128 15.15 -9.79 -8.06
N TYR A 129 15.03 -8.46 -7.99
CA TYR A 129 15.32 -7.57 -9.12
C TYR A 129 16.77 -7.73 -9.62
N ILE A 130 17.77 -7.76 -8.72
CA ILE A 130 19.17 -7.99 -9.08
C ILE A 130 19.34 -9.38 -9.73
N HIS A 131 18.68 -10.40 -9.19
CA HIS A 131 18.79 -11.76 -9.73
C HIS A 131 18.25 -11.85 -11.17
N GLU A 132 17.06 -11.28 -11.41
CA GLU A 132 16.40 -11.31 -12.73
C GLU A 132 17.14 -10.44 -13.75
N THR A 133 17.36 -9.17 -13.43
CA THR A 133 17.87 -8.17 -14.38
C THR A 133 19.39 -8.14 -14.50
N LYS A 134 20.11 -8.71 -13.54
CA LYS A 134 21.57 -8.60 -13.36
C LYS A 134 22.06 -7.15 -13.14
N LYS A 135 21.16 -6.18 -13.00
CA LYS A 135 21.47 -4.77 -12.71
C LYS A 135 21.71 -4.62 -11.20
N ALA A 136 22.92 -4.29 -10.80
CA ALA A 136 23.30 -4.11 -9.41
C ALA A 136 24.18 -2.86 -9.17
N ALA A 137 24.42 -2.04 -10.20
CA ALA A 137 25.28 -0.86 -10.11
C ALA A 137 24.76 0.17 -9.07
N PHE A 138 23.46 0.24 -8.88
CA PHE A 138 22.83 1.17 -7.94
C PHE A 138 23.27 0.98 -6.48
N VAL A 139 23.76 -0.20 -6.08
CA VAL A 139 24.25 -0.43 -4.70
C VAL A 139 25.57 0.31 -4.37
N GLU A 140 26.24 0.86 -5.37
CA GLU A 140 27.49 1.60 -5.21
C GLU A 140 27.26 3.08 -4.88
N GLY A 141 26.09 3.65 -5.25
CA GLY A 141 25.76 5.05 -5.06
C GLY A 141 24.91 5.32 -3.82
N LYS A 142 24.30 6.50 -3.79
CA LYS A 142 23.40 6.92 -2.71
C LYS A 142 21.97 6.44 -2.96
N MET A 143 21.31 6.09 -1.88
CA MET A 143 19.93 5.60 -1.88
C MET A 143 19.09 6.51 -1.00
N ILE A 144 18.04 7.09 -1.55
CA ILE A 144 17.10 7.90 -0.79
C ILE A 144 15.86 7.11 -0.43
N PHE A 145 15.43 7.27 0.83
CA PHE A 145 14.18 6.72 1.33
C PHE A 145 13.33 7.86 1.88
N LEU A 146 12.34 8.27 1.09
CA LEU A 146 11.35 9.28 1.52
C LEU A 146 10.36 8.61 2.48
N GLN A 147 10.51 8.89 3.77
CA GLN A 147 9.77 8.21 4.83
C GLN A 147 9.35 9.19 5.94
N GLY A 148 8.45 8.73 6.81
CA GLY A 148 8.05 9.46 8.00
C GLY A 148 9.22 9.67 8.97
N SER A 149 9.02 10.53 9.96
CA SER A 149 10.02 10.80 11.01
C SER A 149 10.41 9.52 11.76
N PRO A 150 11.72 9.28 12.00
CA PRO A 150 12.21 8.16 12.81
C PRO A 150 12.11 8.39 14.31
N ILE A 151 11.59 9.55 14.74
CA ILE A 151 11.39 9.84 16.16
C ILE A 151 10.32 8.90 16.71
N LEU A 152 10.67 8.24 17.80
CA LEU A 152 9.77 7.31 18.48
C LEU A 152 9.26 7.96 19.76
N GLY A 153 7.95 7.87 19.97
CA GLY A 153 7.34 8.10 21.27
C GLY A 153 7.40 6.83 22.13
N GLU A 154 6.77 6.90 23.29
CA GLU A 154 6.64 5.77 24.20
C GLU A 154 5.24 5.72 24.80
N LYS A 155 4.72 4.52 25.05
CA LYS A 155 3.49 4.29 25.76
C LYS A 155 3.63 3.04 26.62
N ASN A 156 3.53 3.23 27.95
CA ASN A 156 3.67 2.16 28.95
C ASN A 156 4.93 1.30 28.79
N GLY A 157 6.09 1.96 28.52
CA GLY A 157 7.38 1.30 28.33
C GLY A 157 7.59 0.67 26.96
N ILE A 158 6.64 0.81 26.02
CA ILE A 158 6.72 0.29 24.66
C ILE A 158 6.88 1.46 23.69
N LYS A 159 7.91 1.40 22.85
CA LYS A 159 8.20 2.43 21.84
C LYS A 159 7.09 2.49 20.79
N THR A 160 6.71 3.71 20.37
CA THR A 160 5.67 3.94 19.38
C THR A 160 6.15 4.82 18.25
N GLY A 161 5.72 4.55 17.04
CA GLY A 161 6.07 5.39 15.87
C GLY A 161 5.38 4.92 14.60
N ARG A 162 5.63 5.61 13.50
CA ARG A 162 5.23 5.11 12.17
C ARG A 162 6.11 3.92 11.80
N LEU A 163 5.57 2.92 11.09
CA LEU A 163 6.33 1.74 10.66
C LEU A 163 7.64 2.11 9.96
N SER A 164 7.59 3.05 9.01
CA SER A 164 8.78 3.50 8.27
C SER A 164 9.86 4.10 9.17
N GLY A 165 9.45 4.83 10.22
CA GLY A 165 10.34 5.36 11.25
C GLY A 165 10.96 4.25 12.11
N ILE A 166 10.15 3.25 12.52
CA ILE A 166 10.63 2.08 13.28
C ILE A 166 11.65 1.29 12.47
N VAL A 167 11.34 0.96 11.22
CA VAL A 167 12.24 0.21 10.30
C VAL A 167 13.56 0.96 10.06
N ALA A 168 13.53 2.29 10.10
CA ALA A 168 14.74 3.10 9.94
C ALA A 168 15.85 2.77 10.95
N HIS A 169 15.50 2.35 12.17
CA HIS A 169 16.45 1.94 13.22
C HIS A 169 17.10 0.57 12.97
N TYR A 170 16.59 -0.23 12.04
CA TYR A 170 17.08 -1.57 11.72
C TYR A 170 17.91 -1.64 10.44
N VAL A 171 18.13 -0.51 9.78
CA VAL A 171 19.00 -0.48 8.60
C VAL A 171 20.43 -0.83 9.01
N PRO A 172 21.05 -1.86 8.40
CA PRO A 172 22.41 -2.27 8.74
C PRO A 172 23.43 -1.14 8.60
N ALA A 173 24.41 -1.08 9.51
CA ALA A 173 25.40 0.00 9.55
C ALA A 173 26.16 0.20 8.23
N TYR A 174 26.44 -0.89 7.49
CA TYR A 174 27.13 -0.82 6.20
C TYR A 174 26.29 -0.15 5.09
N LEU A 175 24.95 -0.12 5.22
CA LEU A 175 24.05 0.61 4.31
C LEU A 175 23.82 2.05 4.75
N GLN A 176 24.06 2.39 6.01
CA GLN A 176 23.84 3.73 6.55
C GLN A 176 24.65 4.81 5.79
N ARG A 177 25.87 4.50 5.36
CA ARG A 177 26.75 5.44 4.63
C ARG A 177 26.20 5.86 3.26
N ASN A 178 25.40 4.98 2.65
CA ASN A 178 24.83 5.21 1.34
C ASN A 178 23.39 5.71 1.40
N ARG A 179 22.83 5.82 2.62
CA ARG A 179 21.45 6.22 2.82
C ARG A 179 21.31 7.73 2.96
N MET A 180 20.28 8.26 2.30
CA MET A 180 19.83 9.63 2.36
C MET A 180 18.32 9.69 2.72
N PRO A 181 17.80 10.77 3.21
CA PRO A 181 18.53 11.89 3.79
C PRO A 181 19.18 11.54 5.14
N SER A 182 19.92 12.49 5.73
CA SER A 182 20.49 12.33 7.07
C SER A 182 19.42 12.11 8.14
N TYR A 183 19.81 11.53 9.28
CA TYR A 183 18.90 11.36 10.41
C TYR A 183 18.27 12.68 10.85
N LYS A 184 19.07 13.76 10.89
CA LYS A 184 18.61 15.11 11.27
C LYS A 184 17.48 15.58 10.36
N THR A 185 17.66 15.49 9.06
CA THR A 185 16.64 15.86 8.06
C THR A 185 15.41 14.96 8.12
N ASN A 186 15.60 13.66 8.37
CA ASN A 186 14.47 12.74 8.56
C ASN A 186 13.61 13.07 9.78
N CYS A 187 14.18 13.72 10.82
CA CYS A 187 13.45 14.14 12.02
C CYS A 187 12.59 15.39 11.82
N ILE A 188 12.71 16.11 10.72
CA ILE A 188 11.86 17.26 10.44
C ILE A 188 10.42 16.77 10.27
N GLU A 189 9.49 17.33 11.02
CA GLU A 189 8.08 16.94 11.00
C GLU A 189 7.31 17.65 9.90
N ASP A 190 7.55 18.96 9.70
CA ASP A 190 6.95 19.72 8.62
C ASP A 190 7.44 19.20 7.27
N TRP A 191 6.50 18.76 6.44
CA TRP A 191 6.84 18.08 5.19
C TRP A 191 7.46 19.01 4.14
N GLU A 192 6.99 20.22 4.03
CA GLU A 192 7.53 21.19 3.06
C GLU A 192 8.99 21.54 3.40
N THR A 193 9.25 21.86 4.67
CA THR A 193 10.62 22.09 5.19
C THR A 193 11.50 20.88 5.01
N LYS A 194 10.96 19.68 5.25
CA LYS A 194 11.68 18.42 5.10
C LYS A 194 12.09 18.17 3.66
N VAL A 195 11.20 18.36 2.70
CA VAL A 195 11.50 18.16 1.27
C VAL A 195 12.58 19.13 0.80
N GLU A 196 12.53 20.40 1.20
CA GLU A 196 13.58 21.38 0.87
C GLU A 196 14.96 20.97 1.45
N ALA A 197 14.98 20.50 2.70
CA ALA A 197 16.20 19.98 3.31
C ALA A 197 16.73 18.74 2.58
N ILE A 198 15.85 17.82 2.17
CA ILE A 198 16.22 16.65 1.37
C ILE A 198 16.80 17.06 0.02
N VAL A 199 16.15 17.99 -0.69
CA VAL A 199 16.68 18.54 -1.94
C VAL A 199 18.08 19.10 -1.74
N THR A 200 18.28 19.87 -0.69
CA THR A 200 19.59 20.47 -0.38
C THR A 200 20.67 19.43 -0.09
N GLU A 201 20.35 18.39 0.67
CA GLU A 201 21.31 17.32 0.99
C GLU A 201 21.66 16.43 -0.21
N THR A 202 20.73 16.24 -1.15
CA THR A 202 20.89 15.26 -2.23
C THR A 202 21.32 15.89 -3.56
N PHE A 203 21.26 17.20 -3.68
CA PHE A 203 21.41 17.92 -4.95
C PHE A 203 22.71 17.61 -5.71
N SER A 204 23.82 17.44 -4.99
CA SER A 204 25.14 17.13 -5.57
C SER A 204 25.57 15.67 -5.38
N GLU A 205 24.67 14.81 -4.89
CA GLU A 205 24.99 13.45 -4.59
C GLU A 205 24.76 12.51 -5.80
N ASN A 206 25.50 11.41 -5.85
CA ASN A 206 25.27 10.36 -6.85
C ASN A 206 24.08 9.48 -6.45
N MET A 207 22.86 9.98 -6.65
CA MET A 207 21.63 9.23 -6.35
C MET A 207 21.41 8.12 -7.37
N THR A 208 21.24 6.89 -6.89
CA THR A 208 21.11 5.70 -7.75
C THR A 208 19.81 4.94 -7.53
N LEU A 209 19.23 5.05 -6.34
CA LEU A 209 17.95 4.45 -5.96
C LEU A 209 17.12 5.47 -5.19
N ILE A 210 15.85 5.59 -5.56
CA ILE A 210 14.88 6.42 -4.85
C ILE A 210 13.71 5.53 -4.42
N SER A 211 13.31 5.63 -3.14
CA SER A 211 12.19 4.90 -2.59
C SER A 211 11.24 5.82 -1.85
N GLY A 212 9.95 5.65 -2.08
CA GLY A 212 8.91 6.41 -1.40
C GLY A 212 7.53 6.22 -2.03
N ILE A 213 6.53 6.80 -1.40
CA ILE A 213 5.19 6.88 -1.98
C ILE A 213 5.26 7.77 -3.23
N PRO A 214 4.68 7.38 -4.37
CA PRO A 214 4.75 8.12 -5.62
C PRO A 214 4.50 9.62 -5.49
N SER A 215 3.41 10.05 -4.87
CA SER A 215 3.10 11.48 -4.69
C SER A 215 4.21 12.26 -3.95
N TRP A 216 4.90 11.65 -3.00
CA TRP A 216 5.99 12.33 -2.27
C TRP A 216 7.27 12.42 -3.09
N VAL A 217 7.57 11.33 -3.83
CA VAL A 217 8.71 11.34 -4.75
C VAL A 217 8.47 12.35 -5.85
N LEU A 218 7.24 12.50 -6.32
CA LEU A 218 6.86 13.51 -7.29
C LEU A 218 7.16 14.93 -6.78
N MET A 219 6.70 15.28 -5.57
CA MET A 219 7.00 16.57 -4.95
C MET A 219 8.51 16.82 -4.84
N TYR A 220 9.29 15.80 -4.48
CA TYR A 220 10.75 15.89 -4.44
C TYR A 220 11.36 16.16 -5.83
N PHE A 221 10.87 15.48 -6.87
CA PHE A 221 11.32 15.69 -8.25
C PHE A 221 10.98 17.09 -8.77
N GLU A 222 9.79 17.58 -8.47
CA GLU A 222 9.37 18.94 -8.82
C GLU A 222 10.27 20.00 -8.17
N ARG A 223 10.61 19.84 -6.88
CA ARG A 223 11.52 20.74 -6.18
C ARG A 223 12.94 20.69 -6.78
N LEU A 224 13.45 19.53 -7.12
CA LEU A 224 14.73 19.38 -7.82
C LEU A 224 14.72 20.11 -9.17
N TYR A 225 13.65 19.92 -9.95
CA TYR A 225 13.48 20.57 -11.26
C TYR A 225 13.40 22.10 -11.12
N THR A 226 12.58 22.59 -10.21
CA THR A 226 12.45 24.04 -9.94
C THR A 226 13.78 24.67 -9.56
N ARG A 227 14.60 23.97 -8.75
CA ARG A 227 15.89 24.47 -8.28
C ARG A 227 16.98 24.41 -9.35
N SER A 228 16.99 23.39 -10.21
CA SER A 228 18.09 23.13 -11.13
C SER A 228 17.82 23.55 -12.57
N GLY A 229 16.56 23.61 -12.99
CA GLY A 229 16.15 23.68 -14.40
C GLY A 229 16.44 22.37 -15.17
N LEU A 230 16.96 21.32 -14.50
CA LEU A 230 17.37 20.06 -15.11
C LEU A 230 16.39 18.94 -14.78
N LYS A 231 16.19 18.03 -15.72
CA LYS A 231 15.47 16.79 -15.45
C LYS A 231 16.23 15.93 -14.43
N VAL A 232 15.51 15.18 -13.60
CA VAL A 232 16.08 14.33 -12.54
C VAL A 232 17.13 13.37 -13.08
N GLY A 233 16.91 12.80 -14.28
CA GLY A 233 17.88 11.90 -14.91
C GLY A 233 19.14 12.61 -15.44
N GLN A 234 19.11 13.93 -15.64
CA GLN A 234 20.30 14.74 -15.94
C GLN A 234 21.05 15.09 -14.65
N LEU A 235 20.31 15.44 -13.59
CA LEU A 235 20.91 15.73 -12.28
C LEU A 235 21.50 14.45 -11.65
N PHE A 236 20.79 13.33 -11.79
CA PHE A 236 21.20 12.02 -11.26
C PHE A 236 21.34 10.98 -12.41
N PRO A 237 22.40 11.02 -13.19
CA PRO A 237 22.56 10.17 -14.37
C PRO A 237 22.60 8.66 -14.04
N ASN A 238 22.97 8.31 -12.80
CA ASN A 238 23.01 6.94 -12.29
C ASN A 238 21.74 6.50 -11.57
N PHE A 239 20.68 7.31 -11.56
CA PHE A 239 19.39 6.92 -11.00
C PHE A 239 18.75 5.84 -11.87
N ASN A 240 18.66 4.61 -11.38
CA ASN A 240 18.27 3.44 -12.15
C ASN A 240 17.11 2.64 -11.57
N LEU A 241 16.73 2.90 -10.31
CA LEU A 241 15.69 2.10 -9.66
C LEU A 241 14.79 2.98 -8.77
N PHE A 242 13.49 2.89 -9.03
CA PHE A 242 12.44 3.46 -8.20
C PHE A 242 11.72 2.35 -7.41
N ILE A 243 11.63 2.48 -6.09
CA ILE A 243 10.90 1.52 -5.23
C ILE A 243 9.72 2.25 -4.61
N TYR A 244 8.52 1.73 -4.81
CA TYR A 244 7.31 2.35 -4.32
C TYR A 244 6.37 1.35 -3.64
N GLY A 245 5.38 1.88 -2.95
CA GLY A 245 4.29 1.11 -2.35
C GLY A 245 3.24 2.02 -1.79
N GLY A 246 2.13 1.40 -1.44
CA GLY A 246 1.06 2.08 -0.72
C GLY A 246 0.06 2.81 -1.59
N VAL A 247 0.36 3.15 -2.84
CA VAL A 247 -0.58 3.61 -3.88
C VAL A 247 -0.16 3.03 -5.22
N ASN A 248 -1.12 2.92 -6.14
CA ASN A 248 -0.84 2.55 -7.52
C ASN A 248 0.04 3.63 -8.18
N TYR A 249 1.11 3.20 -8.85
CA TYR A 249 2.06 4.09 -9.52
C TYR A 249 1.61 4.51 -10.91
N GLU A 250 0.78 3.70 -11.58
CA GLU A 250 0.43 3.91 -12.99
C GLU A 250 -0.12 5.31 -13.31
N PRO A 251 -1.04 5.90 -12.51
CA PRO A 251 -1.51 7.26 -12.76
C PRO A 251 -0.43 8.34 -12.72
N TYR A 252 0.69 8.07 -12.02
CA TYR A 252 1.81 9.03 -11.88
C TYR A 252 2.93 8.76 -12.88
N ARG A 253 2.95 7.62 -13.56
CA ARG A 253 4.06 7.13 -14.39
C ARG A 253 4.49 8.13 -15.45
N GLN A 254 3.55 8.67 -16.20
CA GLN A 254 3.84 9.63 -17.27
C GLN A 254 4.56 10.88 -16.75
N LYS A 255 4.07 11.45 -15.67
CA LYS A 255 4.68 12.62 -15.02
C LYS A 255 6.07 12.31 -14.48
N PHE A 256 6.25 11.13 -13.88
CA PHE A 256 7.57 10.66 -13.44
C PHE A 256 8.56 10.56 -14.60
N GLU A 257 8.17 9.90 -15.69
CA GLU A 257 9.01 9.74 -16.89
C GLU A 257 9.36 11.11 -17.51
N HIS A 258 8.41 12.05 -17.52
CA HIS A 258 8.65 13.41 -17.97
C HIS A 258 9.68 14.14 -17.10
N LEU A 259 9.53 14.11 -15.78
CA LEU A 259 10.46 14.77 -14.83
C LEU A 259 11.83 14.08 -14.78
N ILE A 260 11.87 12.77 -14.93
CA ILE A 260 13.14 12.04 -15.00
C ILE A 260 13.81 12.25 -16.36
N GLY A 261 13.05 12.34 -17.45
CA GLY A 261 13.53 12.49 -18.82
C GLY A 261 13.92 11.19 -19.49
N ARG A 262 13.71 10.05 -18.83
CA ARG A 262 13.92 8.69 -19.35
C ARG A 262 13.16 7.66 -18.53
N LYS A 263 12.96 6.48 -19.07
CA LYS A 263 12.40 5.34 -18.32
C LYS A 263 13.40 4.84 -17.27
N VAL A 264 12.90 4.54 -16.09
CA VAL A 264 13.64 3.93 -14.97
C VAL A 264 12.87 2.70 -14.50
N ASP A 265 13.58 1.63 -14.16
CA ASP A 265 12.97 0.41 -13.65
C ASP A 265 12.32 0.69 -12.28
N SER A 266 11.26 -0.05 -11.96
CA SER A 266 10.57 0.12 -10.69
C SER A 266 10.25 -1.21 -10.00
N ILE A 267 10.09 -1.18 -8.69
CA ILE A 267 9.66 -2.31 -7.85
C ILE A 267 8.50 -1.85 -6.98
N GLU A 268 7.40 -2.57 -7.06
CA GLU A 268 6.26 -2.40 -6.19
C GLU A 268 6.40 -3.22 -4.91
N LEU A 269 6.05 -2.63 -3.76
CA LEU A 269 6.03 -3.26 -2.45
C LEU A 269 4.65 -3.11 -1.81
N TYR A 270 4.25 -4.12 -1.04
CA TYR A 270 3.03 -4.09 -0.24
C TYR A 270 3.33 -4.25 1.26
N PRO A 271 3.94 -3.22 1.88
CA PRO A 271 4.11 -3.16 3.32
C PRO A 271 2.88 -2.55 4.00
N ALA A 272 2.56 -3.05 5.19
CA ALA A 272 1.60 -2.46 6.12
C ALA A 272 2.14 -2.52 7.55
N SER A 273 1.50 -1.80 8.49
CA SER A 273 1.85 -1.90 9.91
C SER A 273 1.60 -3.29 10.47
N GLU A 274 0.62 -3.97 9.90
CA GLU A 274 0.17 -5.32 10.23
C GLU A 274 1.13 -6.42 9.73
N GLY A 275 1.93 -6.13 8.71
CA GLY A 275 2.87 -7.09 8.11
C GLY A 275 3.40 -6.62 6.76
N PHE A 276 4.31 -7.39 6.19
CA PHE A 276 4.74 -7.19 4.80
C PHE A 276 4.17 -8.33 3.96
N PHE A 277 3.26 -8.03 3.04
CA PHE A 277 2.42 -9.05 2.41
C PHE A 277 2.95 -9.54 1.08
N ALA A 278 3.43 -8.62 0.23
CA ALA A 278 3.89 -8.98 -1.11
C ALA A 278 4.92 -7.98 -1.65
N TYR A 279 5.67 -8.39 -2.65
CA TYR A 279 6.53 -7.50 -3.45
C TYR A 279 6.66 -7.99 -4.89
N GLN A 280 6.92 -7.07 -5.79
CA GLN A 280 7.24 -7.39 -7.18
C GLN A 280 8.59 -8.09 -7.25
N ASP A 281 8.60 -9.37 -7.62
CA ASP A 281 9.81 -10.22 -7.74
C ASP A 281 10.27 -10.43 -9.18
N SER A 282 9.51 -9.91 -10.16
CA SER A 282 9.79 -9.98 -11.59
C SER A 282 9.42 -8.67 -12.28
N GLN A 283 10.17 -8.29 -13.30
CA GLN A 283 9.90 -7.12 -14.13
C GLN A 283 8.98 -7.44 -15.33
N THR A 284 8.71 -8.72 -15.57
CA THR A 284 7.91 -9.20 -16.70
C THR A 284 6.55 -9.76 -16.27
N GLU A 285 6.47 -10.31 -15.05
CA GLU A 285 5.24 -10.92 -14.55
C GLU A 285 4.33 -9.89 -13.87
N LYS A 286 3.04 -9.98 -14.12
CA LYS A 286 2.05 -9.10 -13.50
C LYS A 286 1.82 -9.47 -12.04
N GLY A 287 1.78 -8.46 -11.18
CA GLY A 287 1.48 -8.60 -9.75
C GLY A 287 2.71 -8.86 -8.88
N MET A 288 2.46 -8.88 -7.59
CA MET A 288 3.46 -9.05 -6.54
C MET A 288 3.44 -10.46 -5.99
N LEU A 289 4.60 -11.06 -5.75
CA LEU A 289 4.73 -12.36 -5.09
C LEU A 289 4.21 -12.28 -3.65
N LEU A 290 3.20 -13.07 -3.32
CA LEU A 290 2.64 -13.17 -1.96
C LEU A 290 3.62 -13.90 -1.04
N LEU A 291 3.93 -13.30 0.13
CA LEU A 291 4.94 -13.78 1.07
C LEU A 291 4.36 -14.84 2.00
N LEU A 292 4.41 -16.09 1.61
CA LEU A 292 3.76 -17.20 2.31
C LEU A 292 4.50 -17.69 3.56
N ASN A 293 5.77 -17.28 3.74
CA ASN A 293 6.63 -17.72 4.85
C ASN A 293 6.99 -16.60 5.83
N ALA A 294 6.28 -15.49 5.81
CA ALA A 294 6.60 -14.29 6.59
C ALA A 294 5.91 -14.24 7.97
N GLY A 295 5.50 -15.39 8.52
CA GLY A 295 4.80 -15.46 9.81
C GLY A 295 3.37 -14.90 9.74
N ILE A 296 2.77 -14.96 8.57
CA ILE A 296 1.40 -14.55 8.29
C ILE A 296 0.67 -15.72 7.64
N PHE A 297 -0.44 -16.12 8.23
CA PHE A 297 -1.41 -17.02 7.64
C PHE A 297 -2.50 -16.19 6.97
N TYR A 298 -2.77 -16.52 5.71
CA TYR A 298 -3.68 -15.78 4.86
C TYR A 298 -4.99 -16.51 4.67
N GLU A 299 -6.08 -15.74 4.76
CA GLU A 299 -7.42 -16.14 4.40
C GLU A 299 -8.04 -15.07 3.53
N PHE A 300 -9.03 -15.45 2.75
CA PHE A 300 -9.66 -14.58 1.78
C PHE A 300 -11.17 -14.68 1.90
N VAL A 301 -11.86 -13.57 1.67
CA VAL A 301 -13.33 -13.53 1.57
C VAL A 301 -13.66 -12.78 0.28
N GLU A 302 -14.49 -13.34 -0.57
CA GLU A 302 -14.93 -12.64 -1.78
C GLU A 302 -15.53 -11.27 -1.41
N ALA A 303 -15.04 -10.22 -2.06
CA ALA A 303 -15.38 -8.85 -1.68
C ALA A 303 -16.89 -8.58 -1.74
N ASP A 304 -17.58 -9.16 -2.74
CA ASP A 304 -19.01 -8.97 -2.95
C ASP A 304 -19.86 -9.60 -1.84
N THR A 305 -19.35 -10.64 -1.17
CA THR A 305 -20.06 -11.36 -0.11
C THR A 305 -19.56 -11.01 1.30
N PHE A 306 -18.55 -10.13 1.39
CA PHE A 306 -17.88 -9.83 2.67
C PHE A 306 -18.85 -9.33 3.76
N PHE A 307 -19.85 -8.55 3.39
CA PHE A 307 -20.84 -8.00 4.34
C PHE A 307 -22.08 -8.89 4.52
N SER A 308 -22.09 -10.09 3.96
CA SER A 308 -23.14 -11.07 4.23
C SER A 308 -23.12 -11.52 5.71
N GLN A 309 -24.22 -12.12 6.19
CA GLN A 309 -24.32 -12.59 7.58
C GLN A 309 -23.24 -13.63 7.94
N GLN A 310 -22.84 -14.46 6.98
CA GLN A 310 -21.82 -15.49 7.13
C GLN A 310 -20.88 -15.48 5.92
N PRO A 311 -19.90 -14.58 5.87
CA PRO A 311 -18.96 -14.53 4.77
C PRO A 311 -18.10 -15.81 4.74
N LYS A 312 -18.05 -16.47 3.58
CA LYS A 312 -17.23 -17.67 3.42
C LYS A 312 -15.75 -17.29 3.43
N ARG A 313 -15.01 -17.87 4.37
CA ARG A 313 -13.53 -17.76 4.42
C ARG A 313 -12.94 -18.82 3.50
N VAL A 314 -12.01 -18.39 2.65
CA VAL A 314 -11.36 -19.22 1.63
C VAL A 314 -9.86 -19.30 1.97
N PRO A 315 -9.31 -20.49 2.18
CA PRO A 315 -7.87 -20.67 2.36
C PRO A 315 -7.13 -20.54 1.01
N LEU A 316 -5.81 -20.38 1.07
CA LEU A 316 -4.97 -20.08 -0.10
C LEU A 316 -5.18 -21.04 -1.29
N GLN A 317 -5.38 -22.33 -1.04
CA GLN A 317 -5.54 -23.34 -2.09
C GLN A 317 -6.87 -23.28 -2.83
N GLU A 318 -7.87 -22.55 -2.32
CA GLU A 318 -9.20 -22.42 -2.91
C GLU A 318 -9.43 -21.10 -3.64
N VAL A 319 -8.44 -20.20 -3.63
CA VAL A 319 -8.58 -18.90 -4.33
C VAL A 319 -8.61 -19.09 -5.84
N GLN A 320 -9.32 -18.20 -6.52
CA GLN A 320 -9.50 -18.21 -7.96
C GLN A 320 -8.87 -16.97 -8.59
N LEU A 321 -8.37 -17.13 -9.82
CA LEU A 321 -7.86 -16.02 -10.61
C LEU A 321 -8.97 -15.04 -10.97
N GLY A 322 -8.69 -13.77 -10.90
CA GLY A 322 -9.61 -12.72 -11.31
C GLY A 322 -10.70 -12.38 -10.29
N VAL A 323 -10.89 -13.18 -9.25
CA VAL A 323 -11.85 -12.88 -8.17
C VAL A 323 -11.24 -11.86 -7.22
N ASN A 324 -12.04 -10.88 -6.80
CA ASN A 324 -11.62 -9.84 -5.85
C ASN A 324 -11.89 -10.31 -4.41
N TYR A 325 -10.86 -10.32 -3.57
CA TYR A 325 -10.94 -10.82 -2.20
C TYR A 325 -10.57 -9.75 -1.18
N ALA A 326 -11.33 -9.65 -0.09
CA ALA A 326 -10.88 -9.02 1.15
C ALA A 326 -9.78 -9.87 1.77
N LEU A 327 -8.67 -9.25 2.16
CA LEU A 327 -7.52 -9.92 2.75
C LEU A 327 -7.67 -10.02 4.27
N ILE A 328 -7.72 -11.26 4.77
CA ILE A 328 -7.78 -11.59 6.19
C ILE A 328 -6.45 -12.21 6.60
N ILE A 329 -5.92 -11.80 7.74
CA ILE A 329 -4.61 -12.26 8.21
C ILE A 329 -4.64 -12.74 9.65
N SER A 330 -3.82 -13.74 9.93
CA SER A 330 -3.42 -14.11 11.28
C SER A 330 -1.89 -14.07 11.35
N THR A 331 -1.33 -13.36 12.33
CA THR A 331 0.10 -12.99 12.27
C THR A 331 0.85 -13.34 13.55
N ASN A 332 2.16 -13.49 13.42
CA ASN A 332 3.09 -13.59 14.56
C ASN A 332 3.31 -12.26 15.32
N ALA A 333 2.47 -11.26 15.05
CA ALA A 333 2.31 -10.05 15.86
C ALA A 333 1.05 -10.11 16.76
N GLY A 334 0.23 -11.17 16.63
CA GLY A 334 -0.97 -11.39 17.42
C GLY A 334 -2.24 -10.80 16.82
N LEU A 335 -2.26 -10.52 15.53
CA LEU A 335 -3.51 -10.23 14.81
C LEU A 335 -4.14 -11.56 14.39
N TRP A 336 -5.41 -11.78 14.72
CA TRP A 336 -6.10 -13.06 14.53
C TRP A 336 -7.40 -12.88 13.77
N GLY A 337 -7.55 -13.57 12.63
CA GLY A 337 -8.69 -13.39 11.74
C GLY A 337 -8.91 -11.93 11.37
N TYR A 338 -7.82 -11.16 11.25
CA TYR A 338 -7.85 -9.71 11.16
C TYR A 338 -8.08 -9.23 9.73
N ASN A 339 -9.18 -8.51 9.53
CA ASN A 339 -9.45 -7.80 8.29
C ASN A 339 -8.64 -6.50 8.24
N ILE A 340 -7.65 -6.43 7.36
CA ILE A 340 -6.85 -5.22 7.16
C ILE A 340 -7.61 -4.12 6.42
N GLY A 341 -8.72 -4.48 5.79
CA GLY A 341 -9.56 -3.57 5.00
C GLY A 341 -9.13 -3.45 3.53
N ASP A 342 -8.05 -4.09 3.11
CA ASP A 342 -7.61 -4.08 1.71
C ASP A 342 -8.23 -5.23 0.93
N THR A 343 -8.43 -5.00 -0.37
CA THR A 343 -8.84 -6.02 -1.33
C THR A 343 -7.71 -6.34 -2.29
N VAL A 344 -7.64 -7.62 -2.69
CA VAL A 344 -6.61 -8.15 -3.59
C VAL A 344 -7.23 -9.08 -4.64
N GLN A 345 -6.57 -9.18 -5.78
CA GLN A 345 -6.93 -10.11 -6.84
C GLN A 345 -5.70 -10.95 -7.20
N PHE A 346 -5.88 -12.26 -7.37
CA PHE A 346 -4.81 -13.13 -7.81
C PHE A 346 -4.60 -13.01 -9.32
N THR A 347 -3.36 -12.78 -9.72
CA THR A 347 -2.91 -12.75 -11.12
C THR A 347 -2.21 -14.05 -11.52
N SER A 348 -1.77 -14.85 -10.52
CA SER A 348 -1.15 -16.17 -10.68
C SER A 348 -1.33 -16.98 -9.41
N ILE A 349 -1.39 -18.30 -9.55
CA ILE A 349 -1.41 -19.28 -8.43
C ILE A 349 -0.16 -20.18 -8.42
N ALA A 350 0.75 -20.00 -9.38
CA ALA A 350 2.00 -20.77 -9.46
C ALA A 350 3.16 -19.91 -10.03
N PRO A 351 3.87 -19.14 -9.22
CA PRO A 351 3.64 -18.85 -7.79
C PRO A 351 2.44 -17.94 -7.55
N TYR A 352 1.97 -17.88 -6.30
CA TYR A 352 0.87 -16.97 -5.95
C TYR A 352 1.31 -15.51 -6.05
N ARG A 353 0.64 -14.77 -6.94
CA ARG A 353 0.84 -13.33 -7.15
C ARG A 353 -0.46 -12.59 -7.01
N ILE A 354 -0.40 -11.43 -6.42
CA ILE A 354 -1.55 -10.56 -6.17
C ILE A 354 -1.32 -9.15 -6.71
N VAL A 355 -2.41 -8.47 -7.00
CA VAL A 355 -2.48 -7.01 -7.12
C VAL A 355 -3.42 -6.48 -6.05
N VAL A 356 -3.12 -5.33 -5.49
CA VAL A 356 -4.04 -4.62 -4.58
C VAL A 356 -5.10 -3.94 -5.44
N THR A 357 -6.36 -4.19 -5.15
CA THR A 357 -7.48 -3.67 -5.94
C THR A 357 -8.18 -2.49 -5.26
N GLY A 358 -7.95 -2.29 -3.96
CA GLY A 358 -8.52 -1.18 -3.23
C GLY A 358 -8.75 -1.51 -1.76
N ARG A 359 -9.84 -1.01 -1.21
CA ARG A 359 -10.24 -1.26 0.18
C ARG A 359 -11.69 -1.70 0.25
N ILE A 360 -11.99 -2.68 1.12
CA ILE A 360 -13.33 -3.26 1.28
C ILE A 360 -14.38 -2.23 1.74
N LYS A 361 -13.97 -1.17 2.44
CA LYS A 361 -14.84 -0.05 2.84
C LYS A 361 -14.80 1.12 1.85
N HIS A 362 -13.95 1.05 0.83
CA HIS A 362 -13.76 2.09 -0.17
C HIS A 362 -14.13 1.53 -1.55
N PHE A 363 -15.39 1.34 -1.74
CA PHE A 363 -16.02 1.10 -3.03
C PHE A 363 -17.17 2.09 -3.15
N ILE A 364 -17.57 2.44 -4.35
CA ILE A 364 -18.81 3.15 -4.58
C ILE A 364 -19.87 2.11 -4.87
N SER A 365 -20.87 2.06 -4.02
CA SER A 365 -22.06 1.23 -4.18
C SER A 365 -23.31 1.99 -3.74
N ALA A 366 -23.30 3.31 -3.96
CA ALA A 366 -24.42 4.16 -3.59
C ALA A 366 -25.71 3.77 -4.33
N PHE A 367 -25.56 3.07 -5.45
CA PHE A 367 -26.64 2.63 -6.34
C PHE A 367 -26.60 1.12 -6.60
N GLY A 368 -25.70 0.38 -5.96
CA GLY A 368 -25.49 -1.07 -6.15
C GLY A 368 -24.43 -1.44 -7.19
N GLU A 369 -23.63 -0.50 -7.68
CA GLU A 369 -22.64 -0.69 -8.74
C GLU A 369 -21.34 -1.34 -8.30
N HIS A 370 -21.01 -1.31 -7.02
CA HIS A 370 -19.79 -1.92 -6.44
C HIS A 370 -18.48 -1.58 -7.19
N VAL A 371 -18.33 -0.34 -7.64
CA VAL A 371 -17.10 0.13 -8.32
C VAL A 371 -15.97 0.20 -7.32
N ILE A 372 -14.80 -0.39 -7.64
CA ILE A 372 -13.62 -0.46 -6.78
C ILE A 372 -12.49 0.46 -7.27
N ALA A 373 -11.52 0.74 -6.39
CA ALA A 373 -10.42 1.66 -6.69
C ALA A 373 -9.60 1.26 -7.94
N LYS A 374 -9.39 -0.05 -8.16
CA LYS A 374 -8.69 -0.56 -9.35
C LYS A 374 -9.39 -0.15 -10.65
N GLU A 375 -10.71 -0.27 -10.69
CA GLU A 375 -11.51 0.06 -11.88
C GLU A 375 -11.44 1.55 -12.21
N VAL A 376 -11.52 2.42 -11.18
CA VAL A 376 -11.40 3.87 -11.40
C VAL A 376 -9.97 4.27 -11.79
N GLU A 377 -8.95 3.64 -11.26
CA GLU A 377 -7.56 3.90 -11.63
C GLU A 377 -7.24 3.44 -13.05
N GLU A 378 -7.71 2.27 -13.46
CA GLU A 378 -7.56 1.77 -14.84
C GLU A 378 -8.36 2.62 -15.84
N ALA A 379 -9.56 3.09 -15.47
CA ALA A 379 -10.36 4.00 -16.32
C ALA A 379 -9.69 5.37 -16.48
N MET A 380 -9.14 5.93 -15.40
CA MET A 380 -8.35 7.17 -15.46
C MET A 380 -7.13 7.00 -16.37
N GLN A 381 -6.38 5.90 -16.22
CA GLN A 381 -5.22 5.64 -17.05
C GLN A 381 -5.57 5.62 -18.54
N GLN A 382 -6.64 4.90 -18.92
CA GLN A 382 -7.10 4.86 -20.33
C GLN A 382 -7.42 6.25 -20.86
N ALA A 383 -8.07 7.12 -20.04
CA ALA A 383 -8.36 8.47 -20.43
C ALA A 383 -7.11 9.35 -20.62
N LEU A 384 -6.13 9.21 -19.73
CA LEU A 384 -4.84 9.90 -19.85
C LEU A 384 -4.11 9.50 -21.13
N GLU A 385 -4.05 8.21 -21.43
CA GLU A 385 -3.43 7.67 -22.65
C GLU A 385 -4.16 8.15 -23.92
N ALA A 386 -5.50 8.15 -23.91
CA ALA A 386 -6.30 8.51 -25.08
C ALA A 386 -6.31 10.00 -25.38
N THR A 387 -6.10 10.86 -24.38
CA THR A 387 -6.24 12.33 -24.53
C THR A 387 -4.93 13.10 -24.37
N GLY A 388 -3.85 12.42 -23.92
CA GLY A 388 -2.57 13.07 -23.61
C GLY A 388 -2.63 14.00 -22.39
N ALA A 389 -3.69 13.92 -21.58
CA ALA A 389 -3.81 14.69 -20.35
C ALA A 389 -2.83 14.21 -19.27
N GLY A 390 -2.48 15.09 -18.33
CA GLY A 390 -1.69 14.79 -17.15
C GLY A 390 -2.41 15.21 -15.88
N ILE A 391 -2.35 14.41 -14.83
CA ILE A 391 -2.97 14.72 -13.54
C ILE A 391 -1.96 14.74 -12.40
N THR A 392 -2.26 15.55 -11.39
CA THR A 392 -1.56 15.57 -10.11
C THR A 392 -2.20 14.59 -9.13
N GLU A 393 -3.54 14.62 -9.03
CA GLU A 393 -4.31 13.79 -8.10
C GLU A 393 -5.77 13.71 -8.51
N PHE A 394 -6.50 12.68 -8.04
CA PHE A 394 -7.93 12.58 -8.20
C PHE A 394 -8.62 11.78 -7.09
N THR A 395 -9.92 12.01 -6.93
CA THR A 395 -10.81 11.22 -6.08
C THR A 395 -12.21 11.17 -6.70
N VAL A 396 -12.97 10.12 -6.36
CA VAL A 396 -14.32 9.90 -6.87
C VAL A 396 -15.31 9.79 -5.72
N ALA A 397 -16.47 10.45 -5.87
CA ALA A 397 -17.56 10.38 -4.91
C ALA A 397 -18.92 10.31 -5.62
N PRO A 398 -19.94 9.64 -5.03
CA PRO A 398 -21.27 9.61 -5.62
C PRO A 398 -21.98 10.95 -5.42
N GLN A 399 -22.70 11.43 -6.46
CA GLN A 399 -23.67 12.48 -6.32
C GLN A 399 -25.07 11.88 -6.33
N VAL A 400 -25.57 11.61 -5.13
CA VAL A 400 -26.84 10.91 -4.91
C VAL A 400 -28.04 11.83 -5.12
N ASN A 401 -27.90 13.10 -4.71
CA ASN A 401 -28.95 14.12 -4.80
C ASN A 401 -28.48 15.27 -5.69
N PRO A 402 -28.48 15.10 -7.04
CA PRO A 402 -28.17 16.19 -7.94
C PRO A 402 -29.32 17.20 -7.97
N THR A 403 -29.15 18.28 -8.74
CA THR A 403 -30.21 19.28 -8.96
C THR A 403 -31.48 18.61 -9.48
N GLU A 404 -32.65 19.16 -9.12
CA GLU A 404 -33.94 18.63 -9.50
C GLU A 404 -34.03 18.33 -11.02
N GLY A 405 -34.49 17.14 -11.37
CA GLY A 405 -34.62 16.68 -12.76
C GLY A 405 -33.36 16.01 -13.35
N GLN A 406 -32.27 15.91 -12.60
CA GLN A 406 -31.07 15.19 -13.03
C GLN A 406 -30.97 13.80 -12.33
N LEU A 407 -30.45 12.81 -13.09
CA LEU A 407 -30.11 11.49 -12.50
C LEU A 407 -28.85 11.58 -11.64
N PRO A 408 -28.70 10.73 -10.64
CA PRO A 408 -27.46 10.58 -9.89
C PRO A 408 -26.27 10.23 -10.81
N TYR A 409 -25.05 10.48 -10.32
CA TYR A 409 -23.82 10.21 -11.08
C TYR A 409 -22.59 10.06 -10.18
N HIS A 410 -21.50 9.50 -10.73
CA HIS A 410 -20.18 9.57 -10.12
C HIS A 410 -19.54 10.92 -10.47
N GLU A 411 -19.14 11.68 -9.46
CA GLU A 411 -18.40 12.93 -9.61
C GLU A 411 -16.92 12.67 -9.39
N TRP A 412 -16.11 12.98 -10.40
CA TRP A 412 -14.67 12.81 -10.42
C TRP A 412 -13.99 14.14 -10.20
N PHE A 413 -13.33 14.31 -9.09
CA PHE A 413 -12.54 15.48 -8.73
C PHE A 413 -11.12 15.28 -9.22
N VAL A 414 -10.67 16.10 -10.17
CA VAL A 414 -9.38 15.90 -10.84
C VAL A 414 -8.57 17.18 -10.80
N GLU A 415 -7.36 17.10 -10.26
CA GLU A 415 -6.34 18.14 -10.35
C GLU A 415 -5.45 17.84 -11.56
N PHE A 416 -5.63 18.64 -12.62
CA PHE A 416 -4.85 18.48 -13.86
C PHE A 416 -3.51 19.20 -13.76
N GLU A 417 -2.46 18.56 -14.23
CA GLU A 417 -1.20 19.18 -14.60
C GLU A 417 -1.26 19.68 -16.04
N GLN A 418 -1.79 18.84 -16.93
CA GLN A 418 -2.07 19.17 -18.32
C GLN A 418 -3.51 18.79 -18.64
N LYS A 419 -4.33 19.79 -18.89
CA LYS A 419 -5.74 19.55 -19.23
C LYS A 419 -5.86 18.87 -20.59
N PRO A 420 -6.85 17.97 -20.76
CA PRO A 420 -7.17 17.44 -22.08
C PRO A 420 -7.69 18.55 -22.99
N ALA A 421 -7.42 18.45 -24.29
CA ALA A 421 -7.96 19.38 -25.28
C ALA A 421 -9.50 19.28 -25.38
N ASP A 422 -10.05 18.10 -25.12
CA ASP A 422 -11.48 17.81 -25.09
C ASP A 422 -11.85 17.11 -23.77
N MET A 423 -12.45 17.88 -22.86
CA MET A 423 -12.91 17.40 -21.55
C MET A 423 -14.09 16.42 -21.69
N GLN A 424 -14.94 16.57 -22.69
CA GLN A 424 -16.08 15.68 -22.93
C GLN A 424 -15.53 14.29 -23.36
N ARG A 425 -14.54 14.27 -24.26
CA ARG A 425 -13.90 13.03 -24.68
C ARG A 425 -13.16 12.36 -23.52
N PHE A 426 -12.49 13.12 -22.67
CA PHE A 426 -11.83 12.61 -21.47
C PHE A 426 -12.83 11.90 -20.52
N ALA A 427 -13.95 12.57 -20.20
CA ALA A 427 -15.01 11.99 -19.38
C ALA A 427 -15.64 10.75 -20.02
N GLN A 428 -15.88 10.80 -21.34
CA GLN A 428 -16.44 9.68 -22.09
C GLN A 428 -15.55 8.44 -22.05
N VAL A 429 -14.24 8.59 -22.21
CA VAL A 429 -13.29 7.46 -22.15
C VAL A 429 -13.31 6.79 -20.77
N ILE A 430 -13.36 7.58 -19.68
CA ILE A 430 -13.50 7.06 -18.34
C ILE A 430 -14.79 6.27 -18.18
N ASP A 431 -15.91 6.85 -18.62
CA ASP A 431 -17.23 6.23 -18.49
C ASP A 431 -17.33 4.91 -19.26
N GLU A 432 -16.86 4.91 -20.53
CA GLU A 432 -16.80 3.71 -21.38
C GLU A 432 -15.90 2.62 -20.74
N ALA A 433 -14.76 3.01 -20.17
CA ALA A 433 -13.86 2.10 -19.51
C ALA A 433 -14.49 1.48 -18.26
N LEU A 434 -15.19 2.26 -17.43
CA LEU A 434 -15.92 1.74 -16.28
C LEU A 434 -17.05 0.80 -16.69
N GLN A 435 -17.86 1.17 -17.69
CA GLN A 435 -18.93 0.32 -18.20
C GLN A 435 -18.41 -1.03 -18.71
N LYS A 436 -17.22 -1.04 -19.33
CA LYS A 436 -16.59 -2.26 -19.82
C LYS A 436 -16.05 -3.15 -18.70
N GLN A 437 -15.61 -2.56 -17.60
CA GLN A 437 -14.99 -3.28 -16.48
C GLN A 437 -16.02 -3.75 -15.45
N ASN A 438 -17.10 -2.97 -15.27
CA ASN A 438 -18.09 -3.20 -14.23
C ASN A 438 -19.50 -3.34 -14.82
N MET A 439 -20.01 -4.56 -14.82
CA MET A 439 -21.32 -4.90 -15.39
C MET A 439 -22.47 -4.19 -14.66
N TYR A 440 -22.38 -4.03 -13.34
CA TYR A 440 -23.42 -3.36 -12.55
C TYR A 440 -23.47 -1.86 -12.88
N TYR A 441 -22.31 -1.23 -13.02
CA TYR A 441 -22.25 0.17 -13.46
C TYR A 441 -22.82 0.33 -14.86
N TYR A 442 -22.50 -0.59 -15.79
CA TYR A 442 -23.09 -0.64 -17.14
C TYR A 442 -24.61 -0.73 -17.08
N ASP A 443 -25.16 -1.67 -16.29
CA ASP A 443 -26.61 -1.88 -16.17
C ASP A 443 -27.32 -0.64 -15.62
N LEU A 444 -26.72 0.08 -14.65
CA LEU A 444 -27.29 1.30 -14.10
C LEU A 444 -27.30 2.45 -15.10
N ILE A 445 -26.27 2.59 -15.93
CA ILE A 445 -26.21 3.57 -17.02
C ILE A 445 -27.28 3.21 -18.10
N GLN A 446 -27.33 1.96 -18.57
CA GLN A 446 -28.30 1.53 -19.57
C GLN A 446 -29.73 1.60 -19.06
N GLY A 447 -29.94 1.25 -17.79
CA GLY A 447 -31.25 1.36 -17.11
C GLY A 447 -31.68 2.77 -16.75
N LYS A 448 -30.84 3.79 -17.05
CA LYS A 448 -31.10 5.20 -16.70
C LYS A 448 -31.36 5.40 -15.19
N VAL A 449 -30.70 4.64 -14.36
CA VAL A 449 -30.61 4.86 -12.91
C VAL A 449 -29.50 5.85 -12.59
N LEU A 450 -28.38 5.75 -13.32
CA LEU A 450 -27.29 6.72 -13.34
C LEU A 450 -27.19 7.44 -14.67
N GLN A 451 -26.74 8.69 -14.65
CA GLN A 451 -26.23 9.36 -15.84
C GLN A 451 -24.71 9.18 -15.92
N PRO A 452 -24.09 9.37 -17.10
CA PRO A 452 -22.63 9.35 -17.25
C PRO A 452 -21.92 10.24 -16.23
N LEU A 453 -20.72 9.82 -15.84
CA LEU A 453 -19.94 10.54 -14.85
C LEU A 453 -19.67 12.00 -15.23
N LYS A 454 -19.37 12.82 -14.21
CA LYS A 454 -18.97 14.21 -14.41
C LYS A 454 -17.60 14.48 -13.84
N ILE A 455 -16.81 15.30 -14.54
CA ILE A 455 -15.51 15.78 -14.09
C ILE A 455 -15.69 17.14 -13.41
N THR A 456 -15.19 17.27 -12.20
CA THR A 456 -15.06 18.53 -11.46
C THR A 456 -13.56 18.82 -11.32
N GLU A 457 -13.12 19.92 -11.92
CA GLU A 457 -11.74 20.34 -11.85
C GLU A 457 -11.40 20.85 -10.44
N VAL A 458 -10.28 20.36 -9.90
CA VAL A 458 -9.69 20.89 -8.66
C VAL A 458 -8.56 21.84 -9.06
N PRO A 459 -8.50 23.06 -8.49
CA PRO A 459 -7.41 23.99 -8.76
C PRO A 459 -6.05 23.40 -8.42
N ALA A 460 -4.99 23.90 -9.08
CA ALA A 460 -3.63 23.48 -8.82
C ALA A 460 -3.26 23.66 -7.33
N GLY A 461 -2.76 22.60 -6.68
CA GLY A 461 -2.47 22.54 -5.25
C GLY A 461 -3.70 22.34 -4.36
N GLY A 462 -4.89 22.11 -4.90
CA GLY A 462 -6.12 21.95 -4.12
C GLY A 462 -6.08 20.71 -3.22
N PHE A 463 -5.62 19.56 -3.72
CA PHE A 463 -5.46 18.37 -2.88
C PHE A 463 -4.39 18.55 -1.80
N ALA A 464 -3.28 19.22 -2.12
CA ALA A 464 -2.24 19.51 -1.14
C ALA A 464 -2.77 20.44 -0.03
N SER A 465 -3.51 21.49 -0.40
CA SER A 465 -4.15 22.43 0.54
C SER A 465 -5.17 21.72 1.43
N TYR A 466 -5.99 20.84 0.86
CA TYR A 466 -6.91 19.98 1.59
C TYR A 466 -6.20 19.10 2.61
N MET A 467 -5.12 18.40 2.21
CA MET A 467 -4.33 17.56 3.12
C MET A 467 -3.65 18.38 4.21
N LYS A 468 -3.18 19.57 3.90
CA LYS A 468 -2.59 20.52 4.86
C LYS A 468 -3.61 20.96 5.90
N SER A 469 -4.86 21.28 5.48
CA SER A 469 -5.94 21.66 6.40
C SER A 469 -6.31 20.57 7.41
N LEU A 470 -6.06 19.30 7.05
CA LEU A 470 -6.25 18.15 7.94
C LEU A 470 -5.03 17.81 8.81
N GLY A 471 -3.92 18.56 8.70
CA GLY A 471 -2.65 18.20 9.32
C GLY A 471 -2.06 16.89 8.78
N LYS A 472 -2.42 16.50 7.56
CA LYS A 472 -2.07 15.21 6.93
C LYS A 472 -1.20 15.37 5.69
N LEU A 473 -0.69 16.56 5.40
CA LEU A 473 0.25 16.74 4.30
C LEU A 473 1.56 16.02 4.62
N GLY A 474 1.99 15.17 3.69
CA GLY A 474 3.17 14.33 3.88
C GLY A 474 2.92 13.13 4.82
N GLY A 475 3.99 12.52 5.30
CA GLY A 475 3.92 11.30 6.10
C GLY A 475 3.48 10.08 5.28
N GLN A 476 2.63 9.22 5.76
CA GLN A 476 2.05 8.07 5.02
C GLN A 476 0.58 8.33 4.64
N ASN A 477 0.17 9.61 4.65
CA ASN A 477 -1.20 9.95 4.35
C ASN A 477 -1.44 9.95 2.83
N LYS A 478 -2.62 9.50 2.42
CA LYS A 478 -3.04 9.36 1.03
C LYS A 478 -4.41 9.97 0.85
N ILE A 479 -4.67 10.48 -0.34
CA ILE A 479 -6.03 10.80 -0.76
C ILE A 479 -6.77 9.48 -0.97
N GLN A 480 -7.98 9.40 -0.44
CA GLN A 480 -8.88 8.28 -0.68
C GLN A 480 -9.33 8.32 -2.14
N ARG A 481 -9.07 7.25 -2.89
CA ARG A 481 -9.33 7.19 -4.33
C ARG A 481 -10.81 7.28 -4.68
N LEU A 482 -11.65 6.65 -3.86
CA LEU A 482 -13.10 6.72 -3.98
C LEU A 482 -13.79 6.49 -2.63
N ALA A 483 -15.00 7.01 -2.47
CA ALA A 483 -15.78 6.92 -1.26
C ALA A 483 -17.26 6.74 -1.55
N ASN A 484 -18.01 6.13 -0.62
CA ASN A 484 -19.48 6.07 -0.67
C ASN A 484 -20.17 7.34 -0.19
N ASP A 485 -19.40 8.30 0.31
CA ASP A 485 -19.88 9.58 0.79
C ASP A 485 -19.16 10.76 0.13
N ARG A 486 -19.58 11.96 0.45
CA ARG A 486 -19.03 13.19 -0.11
C ARG A 486 -18.11 13.96 0.84
N SER A 487 -17.68 13.35 1.93
CA SER A 487 -16.91 14.03 3.00
C SER A 487 -15.59 14.64 2.52
N VAL A 488 -14.93 14.03 1.54
CA VAL A 488 -13.73 14.55 0.87
C VAL A 488 -14.14 15.54 -0.24
N ALA A 489 -15.05 15.12 -1.11
CA ALA A 489 -15.50 15.85 -2.28
C ALA A 489 -16.03 17.25 -1.96
N ASP A 490 -16.90 17.36 -0.95
CA ASP A 490 -17.50 18.64 -0.59
C ASP A 490 -16.50 19.60 0.07
N LYS A 491 -15.46 19.07 0.72
CA LYS A 491 -14.37 19.90 1.26
C LYS A 491 -13.41 20.37 0.16
N LEU A 492 -13.16 19.55 -0.86
CA LEU A 492 -12.32 19.96 -1.99
C LEU A 492 -12.90 21.13 -2.78
N LYS A 493 -14.22 21.29 -2.79
CA LYS A 493 -14.88 22.46 -3.42
C LYS A 493 -14.59 23.80 -2.73
N LEU A 494 -13.98 23.77 -1.54
CA LEU A 494 -13.64 24.98 -0.76
C LEU A 494 -12.22 25.50 -1.06
N PHE A 495 -11.42 24.74 -1.78
CA PHE A 495 -10.04 25.06 -2.18
C PHE A 495 -9.94 25.29 -3.68
#